data_773a21fba846c5d3586cb735c0668ce9
#
_entry.id   773a21fba846c5d3586cb735c0668ce9
#
_cell.length_a   1.000
_cell.length_b   1.000
_cell.length_c   1.000
_cell.angle_alpha   90.00
_cell.angle_beta   90.00
_cell.angle_gamma   90.00
#
_symmetry.space_group_name_H-M   'P 1'
#
loop_
_entity.id
_entity.type
_entity.pdbx_description
1 polymer ?
#
loop_
_entity_poly.entity_id
_entity_poly.type
_entity_poly.pdbx_seq_one_letter_code
_entity_poly.pdbx_strand_id
1 'polypeptide(L)'
;GREAHAEQRRADPQRILKGYAAARNIMRHLGWDAASGQEANASPVWTSHEMLLLDYELSMLREDEQRRVYLGSTHWPWIGERTRQVDGAHVALLAEVLNPVACKVGPEIGRDQLLALCERLDPRREPGRLTLIAR
;
A
#
# COMPACT_ATOMS: atom_id res chain seq x y z
N GLY A 1 15.20 -6.32 5.29
CA GLY A 1 16.43 -6.46 5.45
C GLY A 1 17.20 -7.75 5.21
N ARG A 2 17.65 -7.97 3.97
CA ARG A 2 18.54 -9.09 3.63
C ARG A 2 20.02 -8.69 3.66
N GLU A 3 20.32 -7.43 3.96
CA GLU A 3 21.68 -6.94 4.01
C GLU A 3 22.47 -7.57 5.17
N ALA A 4 23.67 -8.05 4.90
CA ALA A 4 24.51 -8.77 5.86
C ALA A 4 24.99 -7.86 7.00
N HIS A 5 25.32 -6.61 6.69
CA HIS A 5 25.88 -5.67 7.64
C HIS A 5 24.83 -4.73 8.25
N ALA A 6 24.88 -4.52 9.56
CA ALA A 6 23.93 -3.69 10.30
C ALA A 6 23.84 -2.24 9.77
N GLU A 7 24.98 -1.67 9.37
CA GLU A 7 25.04 -0.32 8.80
C GLU A 7 24.26 -0.19 7.49
N GLN A 8 24.29 -1.21 6.64
CA GLN A 8 23.55 -1.23 5.37
C GLN A 8 22.03 -1.39 5.57
N ARG A 9 21.61 -1.89 6.75
CA ARG A 9 20.21 -1.98 7.16
C ARG A 9 19.66 -0.71 7.79
N ARG A 10 20.53 0.26 8.06
CA ARG A 10 20.14 1.54 8.64
C ARG A 10 19.23 2.30 7.68
N ALA A 11 18.18 2.92 8.22
CA ALA A 11 17.34 3.81 7.45
C ALA A 11 18.15 4.98 6.90
N ASP A 12 18.09 5.18 5.60
CA ASP A 12 18.75 6.28 4.90
C ASP A 12 17.73 7.05 4.06
N PRO A 13 17.31 8.26 4.49
CA PRO A 13 16.36 9.08 3.76
C PRO A 13 16.82 9.41 2.33
N GLN A 14 18.13 9.47 2.08
CA GLN A 14 18.66 9.75 0.75
C GLN A 14 18.37 8.63 -0.24
N ARG A 15 18.23 7.38 0.22
CA ARG A 15 17.80 6.27 -0.63
C ARG A 15 16.38 6.47 -1.15
N ILE A 16 15.48 6.98 -0.32
CA ILE A 16 14.09 7.28 -0.72
C ILE A 16 14.09 8.38 -1.78
N LEU A 17 14.81 9.47 -1.57
CA LEU A 17 14.91 10.58 -2.52
C LEU A 17 15.51 10.14 -3.86
N LYS A 18 16.59 9.35 -3.84
CA LYS A 18 17.20 8.78 -5.05
C LYS A 18 16.26 7.84 -5.78
N GLY A 19 15.55 6.96 -5.04
CA GLY A 19 14.56 6.06 -5.61
C GLY A 19 13.40 6.81 -6.26
N TYR A 20 12.89 7.85 -5.62
CA TYR A 20 11.85 8.72 -6.17
C TYR A 20 12.32 9.43 -7.45
N ALA A 21 13.51 10.02 -7.45
CA ALA A 21 14.05 10.68 -8.62
C ALA A 21 14.25 9.71 -9.80
N ALA A 22 14.76 8.50 -9.52
CA ALA A 22 14.92 7.45 -10.52
C ALA A 22 13.56 7.00 -11.09
N ALA A 23 12.56 6.76 -10.23
CA ALA A 23 11.21 6.40 -10.65
C ALA A 23 10.57 7.48 -11.54
N ARG A 24 10.68 8.75 -11.16
CA ARG A 24 10.18 9.86 -11.99
C ARG A 24 10.86 9.91 -13.36
N ASN A 25 12.16 9.69 -13.42
CA ASN A 25 12.89 9.66 -14.70
C ASN A 25 12.42 8.51 -15.59
N ILE A 26 12.21 7.32 -15.02
CA ILE A 26 11.67 6.16 -15.74
C ILE A 26 10.27 6.47 -16.27
N MET A 27 9.38 6.98 -15.42
CA MET A 27 8.00 7.31 -15.80
C MET A 27 7.96 8.34 -16.94
N ARG A 28 8.81 9.36 -16.87
CA ARG A 28 8.93 10.37 -17.95
C ARG A 28 9.43 9.74 -19.24
N HIS A 29 10.43 8.88 -19.18
CA HIS A 29 10.97 8.19 -20.35
C HIS A 29 9.95 7.27 -21.01
N LEU A 30 9.08 6.65 -20.21
CA LEU A 30 7.98 5.80 -20.69
C LEU A 30 6.73 6.59 -21.14
N GLY A 31 6.76 7.91 -21.05
CA GLY A 31 5.61 8.75 -21.40
C GLY A 31 4.45 8.69 -20.40
N TRP A 32 4.71 8.27 -19.18
CA TRP A 32 3.71 8.14 -18.10
C TRP A 32 3.62 9.38 -17.19
N ASP A 33 4.36 10.41 -17.47
CA ASP A 33 4.32 11.68 -16.74
C ASP A 33 3.31 12.61 -17.41
N ALA A 34 2.25 12.97 -16.68
CA ALA A 34 1.19 13.88 -17.16
C ALA A 34 1.73 15.28 -17.56
N ALA A 35 2.91 15.65 -17.09
CA ALA A 35 3.57 16.91 -17.47
C ALA A 35 4.12 16.92 -18.91
N SER A 36 4.14 15.79 -19.60
CA SER A 36 4.69 15.69 -20.96
C SER A 36 3.75 16.15 -22.09
N GLY A 37 2.55 16.62 -21.76
CA GLY A 37 1.61 17.17 -22.77
C GLY A 37 1.02 16.15 -23.76
N GLN A 38 1.29 14.88 -23.60
CA GLN A 38 0.69 13.80 -24.39
C GLN A 38 -0.59 13.29 -23.71
N GLU A 39 -1.64 14.08 -23.80
CA GLU A 39 -2.92 13.83 -23.09
C GLU A 39 -3.76 12.66 -23.61
N ALA A 40 -3.47 12.07 -24.74
CA ALA A 40 -4.53 11.35 -25.41
C ALA A 40 -4.59 9.83 -25.19
N ASN A 41 -3.52 9.14 -24.71
CA ASN A 41 -3.53 7.67 -24.68
C ASN A 41 -2.72 7.00 -23.54
N ALA A 42 -2.29 7.72 -22.54
CA ALA A 42 -1.60 7.08 -21.42
C ALA A 42 -2.63 6.40 -20.51
N SER A 43 -2.67 5.08 -20.53
CA SER A 43 -3.41 4.32 -19.51
C SER A 43 -2.90 4.71 -18.12
N PRO A 44 -3.78 4.91 -17.15
CA PRO A 44 -3.34 5.26 -15.78
C PRO A 44 -2.45 4.18 -15.22
N VAL A 45 -1.33 4.59 -14.61
CA VAL A 45 -0.43 3.67 -13.91
C VAL A 45 -0.93 3.47 -12.49
N TRP A 46 -1.31 2.24 -12.17
CA TRP A 46 -1.73 1.85 -10.83
C TRP A 46 -0.54 1.25 -10.07
N THR A 47 -0.32 1.75 -8.88
CA THR A 47 0.78 1.30 -8.02
C THR A 47 0.26 0.50 -6.83
N SER A 48 1.09 -0.42 -6.35
CA SER A 48 0.77 -1.29 -5.22
C SER A 48 2.05 -1.63 -4.47
N HIS A 49 2.01 -1.62 -3.14
CA HIS A 49 3.12 -2.06 -2.31
C HIS A 49 2.67 -2.67 -0.97
N GLU A 50 3.57 -3.41 -0.32
CA GLU A 50 3.37 -3.86 1.05
C GLU A 50 3.47 -2.67 2.01
N MET A 51 2.42 -2.44 2.79
CA MET A 51 2.41 -1.46 3.85
C MET A 51 3.22 -1.98 5.04
N LEU A 52 4.53 -1.76 5.02
CA LEU A 52 5.45 -2.33 5.99
C LEU A 52 5.81 -1.35 7.13
N LEU A 53 6.08 -0.10 6.80
CA LEU A 53 6.55 0.93 7.72
C LEU A 53 5.43 1.93 8.02
N LEU A 54 4.75 1.77 9.14
CA LEU A 54 3.62 2.61 9.51
C LEU A 54 3.98 4.09 9.62
N ASP A 55 5.15 4.44 10.14
CA ASP A 55 5.58 5.83 10.25
C ASP A 55 5.64 6.53 8.88
N TYR A 56 6.06 5.80 7.84
CA TYR A 56 6.03 6.30 6.47
C TYR A 56 4.59 6.43 5.98
N GLU A 57 3.78 5.39 6.13
CA GLU A 57 2.41 5.37 5.61
C GLU A 57 1.51 6.42 6.27
N LEU A 58 1.63 6.60 7.59
CA LEU A 58 0.89 7.63 8.33
C LEU A 58 1.20 9.04 7.80
N SER A 59 2.45 9.30 7.42
CA SER A 59 2.85 10.58 6.83
C SER A 59 2.25 10.82 5.44
N MET A 60 1.80 9.76 4.77
CA MET A 60 1.20 9.78 3.44
C MET A 60 -0.33 9.78 3.43
N LEU A 61 -0.97 9.83 4.61
CA LEU A 61 -2.42 9.98 4.68
C LEU A 61 -2.86 11.36 4.14
N ARG A 62 -3.95 11.36 3.42
CA ARG A 62 -4.57 12.56 2.83
C ARG A 62 -6.08 12.49 3.03
N GLU A 63 -6.73 13.64 2.95
CA GLU A 63 -8.19 13.74 2.95
C GLU A 63 -8.69 14.17 1.56
N ASP A 64 -9.80 13.61 1.15
CA ASP A 64 -10.53 14.11 -0.02
C ASP A 64 -11.43 15.32 0.33
N GLU A 65 -12.16 15.84 -0.64
CA GLU A 65 -13.07 16.98 -0.45
C GLU A 65 -14.21 16.69 0.54
N GLN A 66 -14.57 15.43 0.75
CA GLN A 66 -15.55 14.97 1.72
C GLN A 66 -14.94 14.61 3.07
N ARG A 67 -13.67 14.95 3.30
CA ARG A 67 -12.90 14.64 4.51
C ARG A 67 -12.74 13.13 4.80
N ARG A 68 -12.83 12.31 3.77
CA ARG A 68 -12.56 10.89 3.88
C ARG A 68 -11.07 10.64 3.68
N VAL A 69 -10.51 9.77 4.50
CA VAL A 69 -9.06 9.51 4.51
C VAL A 69 -8.67 8.51 3.44
N TYR A 70 -7.60 8.79 2.71
CA TYR A 70 -6.99 7.84 1.79
C TYR A 70 -5.46 7.83 1.94
N LEU A 71 -4.84 6.71 1.54
CA LEU A 71 -3.40 6.54 1.54
C LEU A 71 -2.83 7.03 0.22
N GLY A 72 -2.00 8.08 0.26
CA GLY A 72 -1.38 8.68 -0.92
C GLY A 72 -0.06 8.05 -1.35
N SER A 73 0.45 7.04 -0.64
CA SER A 73 1.70 6.35 -0.97
C SER A 73 1.54 5.38 -2.14
N THR A 74 0.34 4.80 -2.30
CA THR A 74 0.02 3.84 -3.35
C THR A 74 -1.49 3.77 -3.57
N HIS A 75 -1.91 3.28 -4.74
CA HIS A 75 -3.33 3.07 -5.04
C HIS A 75 -3.90 1.85 -4.32
N TRP A 76 -3.10 0.81 -4.18
CA TRP A 76 -3.54 -0.48 -3.64
C TRP A 76 -2.54 -1.05 -2.63
N PRO A 77 -2.61 -0.61 -1.37
CA PRO A 77 -1.75 -1.13 -0.31
C PRO A 77 -2.14 -2.55 0.08
N TRP A 78 -1.15 -3.36 0.47
CA TRP A 78 -1.45 -4.67 1.06
C TRP A 78 -0.75 -4.89 2.41
N ILE A 79 -1.40 -5.70 3.24
CA ILE A 79 -0.87 -6.16 4.52
C ILE A 79 -0.07 -7.44 4.29
N GLY A 80 1.14 -7.50 4.82
CA GLY A 80 1.95 -8.71 4.85
C GLY A 80 1.38 -9.76 5.82
N GLU A 81 1.72 -11.03 5.61
CA GLU A 81 1.24 -12.12 6.48
C GLU A 81 1.61 -11.92 7.94
N ARG A 82 2.80 -11.38 8.21
CA ARG A 82 3.31 -11.17 9.56
C ARG A 82 2.65 -10.01 10.32
N THR A 83 1.92 -9.16 9.63
CA THR A 83 1.32 -7.93 10.17
C THR A 83 -0.20 -7.91 10.04
N ARG A 84 -0.84 -9.07 9.78
CA ARG A 84 -2.28 -9.23 9.55
C ARG A 84 -3.11 -9.52 10.81
N GLN A 85 -2.58 -9.25 12.00
CA GLN A 85 -3.35 -9.41 13.24
C GLN A 85 -4.59 -8.51 13.18
N VAL A 86 -5.78 -9.07 13.48
CA VAL A 86 -7.08 -8.37 13.33
C VAL A 86 -7.12 -7.09 14.15
N ASP A 87 -6.50 -7.09 15.32
CA ASP A 87 -6.35 -5.96 16.25
C ASP A 87 -5.04 -5.19 16.06
N GLY A 88 -4.24 -5.57 15.05
CA GLY A 88 -2.95 -4.95 14.76
C GLY A 88 -3.07 -3.59 14.06
N ALA A 89 -2.05 -2.76 14.24
CA ALA A 89 -2.02 -1.39 13.72
C ALA A 89 -2.10 -1.30 12.18
N HIS A 90 -1.55 -2.28 11.46
CA HIS A 90 -1.64 -2.34 10.00
C HIS A 90 -3.08 -2.58 9.52
N VAL A 91 -3.78 -3.51 10.17
CA VAL A 91 -5.18 -3.78 9.87
C VAL A 91 -6.05 -2.60 10.26
N ALA A 92 -5.82 -2.00 11.43
CA ALA A 92 -6.56 -0.82 11.89
C ALA A 92 -6.43 0.34 10.88
N LEU A 93 -5.21 0.63 10.41
CA LEU A 93 -5.00 1.71 9.42
C LEU A 93 -5.72 1.43 8.11
N LEU A 94 -5.59 0.23 7.54
CA LEU A 94 -6.21 -0.08 6.25
C LEU A 94 -7.75 -0.25 6.34
N ALA A 95 -8.29 -0.48 7.51
CA ALA A 95 -9.75 -0.47 7.71
C ALA A 95 -10.37 0.94 7.56
N GLU A 96 -9.59 1.99 7.81
CA GLU A 96 -10.07 3.38 7.83
C GLU A 96 -9.86 4.14 6.50
N VAL A 97 -8.98 3.66 5.59
CA VAL A 97 -8.71 4.36 4.34
C VAL A 97 -9.70 3.99 3.22
N LEU A 98 -9.90 4.88 2.27
CA LEU A 98 -10.77 4.68 1.10
C LEU A 98 -10.20 3.73 0.06
N ASN A 99 -8.89 3.57 0.02
CA ASN A 99 -8.21 2.74 -0.98
C ASN A 99 -8.80 1.32 -1.00
N PRO A 100 -8.90 0.66 -2.14
CA PRO A 100 -8.98 -0.79 -2.16
C PRO A 100 -7.74 -1.36 -1.47
N VAL A 101 -7.91 -2.42 -0.70
CA VAL A 101 -6.84 -2.99 0.11
C VAL A 101 -6.65 -4.47 -0.18
N ALA A 102 -5.46 -4.99 0.10
CA ALA A 102 -5.24 -6.42 0.02
C ALA A 102 -4.56 -6.95 1.29
N CYS A 103 -4.70 -8.24 1.53
CA CYS A 103 -4.05 -8.92 2.65
C CYS A 103 -3.50 -10.27 2.21
N LYS A 104 -2.23 -10.52 2.51
CA LYS A 104 -1.61 -11.83 2.32
C LYS A 104 -2.10 -12.79 3.39
N VAL A 105 -2.56 -13.95 2.93
CA VAL A 105 -3.04 -15.04 3.78
C VAL A 105 -2.30 -16.33 3.44
N GLY A 106 -1.60 -16.87 4.43
CA GLY A 106 -0.90 -18.14 4.32
C GLY A 106 -1.76 -19.33 4.78
N PRO A 107 -1.23 -20.55 4.67
CA PRO A 107 -1.98 -21.78 4.99
C PRO A 107 -2.33 -21.91 6.48
N GLU A 108 -1.63 -21.19 7.34
CA GLU A 108 -1.84 -21.27 8.80
C GLU A 108 -3.02 -20.42 9.31
N ILE A 109 -3.70 -19.67 8.44
CA ILE A 109 -4.84 -18.86 8.86
C ILE A 109 -6.06 -19.74 9.10
N GLY A 110 -6.57 -19.74 10.32
CA GLY A 110 -7.83 -20.40 10.64
C GLY A 110 -9.04 -19.69 10.03
N ARG A 111 -10.12 -20.44 9.81
CA ARG A 111 -11.38 -19.92 9.24
C ARG A 111 -11.90 -18.68 9.99
N ASP A 112 -11.99 -18.77 11.32
CA ASP A 112 -12.56 -17.69 12.13
C ASP A 112 -11.71 -16.43 12.10
N GLN A 113 -10.38 -16.58 12.09
CA GLN A 113 -9.46 -15.48 11.94
C GLN A 113 -9.59 -14.84 10.56
N LEU A 114 -9.74 -15.63 9.50
CA LEU A 114 -9.95 -15.11 8.14
C LEU A 114 -11.26 -14.31 8.05
N LEU A 115 -12.34 -14.83 8.61
CA LEU A 115 -13.62 -14.12 8.62
C LEU A 115 -13.54 -12.81 9.40
N ALA A 116 -12.94 -12.81 10.58
CA ALA A 116 -12.75 -11.60 11.38
C ALA A 116 -11.90 -10.55 10.64
N LEU A 117 -10.85 -10.99 9.93
CA LEU A 117 -10.02 -10.11 9.11
C LEU A 117 -10.83 -9.48 7.95
N CYS A 118 -11.66 -10.28 7.26
CA CYS A 118 -12.52 -9.77 6.20
C CYS A 118 -13.54 -8.76 6.74
N GLU A 119 -14.19 -9.07 7.85
CA GLU A 119 -15.14 -8.15 8.50
C GLU A 119 -14.49 -6.84 8.94
N ARG A 120 -13.25 -6.90 9.41
CA ARG A 120 -12.52 -5.70 9.84
C ARG A 120 -12.10 -4.82 8.66
N LEU A 121 -11.63 -5.41 7.55
CA LEU A 121 -11.12 -4.66 6.39
C LEU A 121 -12.23 -4.24 5.42
N ASP A 122 -13.34 -4.95 5.40
CA ASP A 122 -14.49 -4.66 4.52
C ASP A 122 -15.81 -4.94 5.22
N PRO A 123 -16.18 -4.17 6.25
CA PRO A 123 -17.40 -4.36 7.02
C PRO A 123 -18.67 -4.17 6.18
N ARG A 124 -18.61 -3.41 5.10
CA ARG A 124 -19.74 -3.12 4.21
C ARG A 124 -19.86 -4.09 3.04
N ARG A 125 -18.90 -5.00 2.88
CA ARG A 125 -18.82 -5.97 1.79
C ARG A 125 -18.92 -5.30 0.41
N GLU A 126 -18.15 -4.26 0.23
CA GLU A 126 -18.14 -3.49 -1.01
C GLU A 126 -17.33 -4.24 -2.10
N PRO A 127 -17.91 -4.47 -3.29
CA PRO A 127 -17.18 -5.11 -4.37
C PRO A 127 -15.90 -4.36 -4.72
N GLY A 128 -14.77 -5.06 -4.75
CA GLY A 128 -13.46 -4.48 -5.06
C GLY A 128 -12.73 -3.85 -3.87
N ARG A 129 -13.32 -3.78 -2.68
CA ARG A 129 -12.69 -3.22 -1.48
C ARG A 129 -11.54 -4.09 -0.97
N LEU A 130 -11.76 -5.38 -0.81
CA LEU A 130 -10.79 -6.31 -0.23
C LEU A 130 -10.37 -7.39 -1.22
N THR A 131 -9.06 -7.60 -1.33
CA THR A 131 -8.47 -8.75 -2.03
C THR A 131 -7.65 -9.59 -1.07
N LEU A 132 -7.88 -10.90 -1.07
CA LEU A 132 -7.06 -11.86 -0.36
C LEU A 132 -6.00 -12.43 -1.30
N ILE A 133 -4.73 -12.32 -0.90
CA ILE A 133 -3.58 -12.85 -1.65
C ILE A 133 -3.16 -14.17 -1.01
N ALA A 134 -3.62 -15.28 -1.57
CA ALA A 134 -3.28 -16.61 -1.09
C ALA A 134 -1.81 -16.96 -1.40
N ARG A 135 -1.17 -17.70 -0.47
CA ARG A 135 0.21 -18.15 -0.60
C ARG A 135 0.31 -19.64 -0.37
#